data_a1aa5b4f3008177a0d16ec5b45c77962
#
_entry.id   a1aa5b4f3008177a0d16ec5b45c77962
#
_cell.length_a   1.000
_cell.length_b   1.000
_cell.length_c   1.000
_cell.angle_alpha   90.00
_cell.angle_beta   90.00
_cell.angle_gamma   90.00
#
_symmetry.space_group_name_H-M   'P 1'
#
loop_
_entity.id
_entity.type
_entity.pdbx_description
1 polymer ?
#
loop_
_entity_poly.entity_id
_entity_poly.type
_entity_poly.pdbx_seq_one_letter_code
_entity_poly.pdbx_strand_id
1 'polypeptide(L)'
;MITSDAKKDLQIYLQDAREVLLWKLDGLSEYDVRRPVTPTGTNLLGLVKHAAGAEALYFGAAFGRPFEATGLWITGDAEPNADLWATADETRERITGLYRAACAHADETIGALGLDAVGRVPWGARDEVTLHHSLVHMIAETDRHAGHADVLRELIDGTTGLRTGSESLPERDAAWWRAHRARVEHAAREAGRLDGSAP
;
A
#
# COMPACT_ATOMS: atom_id res chain seq x y z
N MET A 1 30.79 12.33 11.74
CA MET A 1 30.23 11.00 11.50
C MET A 1 28.71 11.10 11.60
N ILE A 2 28.00 10.77 10.54
CA ILE A 2 26.54 10.63 10.59
C ILE A 2 26.30 9.29 11.31
N THR A 3 25.80 9.33 12.55
CA THR A 3 25.30 8.12 13.23
C THR A 3 23.89 7.88 12.73
N SER A 4 23.71 6.89 11.85
CA SER A 4 22.39 6.41 11.44
C SER A 4 21.75 5.67 12.63
N ASP A 5 20.54 6.08 13.01
CA ASP A 5 19.66 5.30 13.88
C ASP A 5 18.80 4.40 12.97
N ALA A 6 19.22 3.15 12.81
CA ALA A 6 18.56 2.20 11.91
C ALA A 6 17.05 2.05 12.16
N LYS A 7 16.62 2.14 13.43
CA LYS A 7 15.20 2.07 13.78
C LYS A 7 14.45 3.31 13.27
N LYS A 8 15.04 4.47 13.45
CA LYS A 8 14.47 5.74 12.99
C LYS A 8 14.40 5.80 11.47
N ASP A 9 15.44 5.32 10.78
CA ASP A 9 15.45 5.26 9.32
C ASP A 9 14.31 4.37 8.80
N LEU A 10 14.13 3.18 9.39
CA LEU A 10 13.03 2.27 9.03
C LEU A 10 11.64 2.89 9.32
N GLN A 11 11.49 3.62 10.42
CA GLN A 11 10.24 4.32 10.73
C GLN A 11 9.92 5.42 9.72
N ILE A 12 10.93 6.17 9.26
CA ILE A 12 10.75 7.21 8.25
C ILE A 12 10.23 6.60 6.93
N TYR A 13 10.88 5.53 6.43
CA TYR A 13 10.44 4.87 5.21
C TYR A 13 9.04 4.28 5.32
N LEU A 14 8.71 3.67 6.46
CA LEU A 14 7.36 3.15 6.69
C LEU A 14 6.31 4.27 6.69
N GLN A 15 6.61 5.40 7.35
CA GLN A 15 5.71 6.53 7.42
C GLN A 15 5.51 7.18 6.04
N ASP A 16 6.57 7.33 5.26
CA ASP A 16 6.49 7.85 3.88
C ASP A 16 5.57 6.96 3.02
N ALA A 17 5.72 5.64 3.08
CA ALA A 17 4.87 4.69 2.35
C ALA A 17 3.39 4.79 2.77
N ARG A 18 3.11 4.91 4.07
CA ARG A 18 1.74 5.09 4.62
C ARG A 18 1.07 6.37 4.11
N GLU A 19 1.83 7.48 4.08
CA GLU A 19 1.33 8.77 3.60
C GLU A 19 1.04 8.73 2.10
N VAL A 20 1.91 8.12 1.31
CA VAL A 20 1.69 7.92 -0.13
C VAL A 20 0.39 7.15 -0.37
N LEU A 21 0.19 6.04 0.32
CA LEU A 21 -1.01 5.20 0.14
C LEU A 21 -2.30 5.97 0.45
N LEU A 22 -2.33 6.75 1.54
CA LEU A 22 -3.49 7.59 1.88
C LEU A 22 -3.72 8.71 0.86
N TRP A 23 -2.65 9.35 0.41
CA TRP A 23 -2.74 10.44 -0.58
C TRP A 23 -3.40 9.99 -1.90
N LYS A 24 -3.27 8.71 -2.26
CA LYS A 24 -3.90 8.16 -3.47
C LYS A 24 -5.44 8.21 -3.46
N LEU A 25 -6.05 8.46 -2.30
CA LEU A 25 -7.50 8.65 -2.20
C LEU A 25 -7.94 10.12 -2.36
N ASP A 26 -7.01 11.07 -2.24
CA ASP A 26 -7.35 12.49 -2.16
C ASP A 26 -7.98 13.02 -3.45
N GLY A 27 -9.06 13.79 -3.31
CA GLY A 27 -9.76 14.44 -4.43
C GLY A 27 -10.63 13.52 -5.29
N LEU A 28 -10.60 12.19 -5.06
CA LEU A 28 -11.43 11.24 -5.81
C LEU A 28 -12.83 11.10 -5.22
N SER A 29 -13.80 10.77 -6.09
CA SER A 29 -15.17 10.44 -5.70
C SER A 29 -15.25 9.13 -4.92
N GLU A 30 -16.39 8.89 -4.22
CA GLU A 30 -16.65 7.59 -3.57
C GLU A 30 -16.67 6.42 -4.56
N TYR A 31 -17.18 6.66 -5.77
CA TYR A 31 -17.16 5.67 -6.82
C TYR A 31 -15.73 5.33 -7.26
N ASP A 32 -14.91 6.36 -7.51
CA ASP A 32 -13.56 6.16 -8.06
C ASP A 32 -12.61 5.44 -7.10
N VAL A 33 -12.70 5.69 -5.78
CA VAL A 33 -11.86 4.98 -4.81
C VAL A 33 -12.26 3.52 -4.62
N ARG A 34 -13.50 3.11 -5.01
CA ARG A 34 -14.08 1.79 -4.76
C ARG A 34 -14.22 0.93 -6.01
N ARG A 35 -14.33 1.56 -7.20
CA ARG A 35 -14.57 0.80 -8.42
C ARG A 35 -13.41 -0.14 -8.74
N PRO A 36 -13.69 -1.36 -9.25
CA PRO A 36 -12.65 -2.27 -9.68
C PRO A 36 -11.93 -1.70 -10.91
N VAL A 37 -10.62 -1.60 -10.84
CA VAL A 37 -9.78 -1.09 -11.96
C VAL A 37 -9.09 -2.23 -12.70
N THR A 38 -8.87 -3.36 -12.02
CA THR A 38 -8.27 -4.56 -12.61
C THR A 38 -9.31 -5.69 -12.75
N PRO A 39 -9.06 -6.71 -13.57
CA PRO A 39 -9.95 -7.88 -13.67
C PRO A 39 -10.18 -8.62 -12.35
N THR A 40 -9.25 -8.55 -11.40
CA THR A 40 -9.37 -9.16 -10.07
C THR A 40 -10.02 -8.25 -9.04
N GLY A 41 -10.42 -7.01 -9.43
CA GLY A 41 -11.17 -6.11 -8.56
C GLY A 41 -10.34 -5.17 -7.72
N THR A 42 -9.01 -5.07 -7.94
CA THR A 42 -8.16 -4.15 -7.16
C THR A 42 -8.67 -2.72 -7.26
N ASN A 43 -8.79 -2.07 -6.13
CA ASN A 43 -9.29 -0.69 -5.97
C ASN A 43 -8.55 0.03 -4.85
N LEU A 44 -8.55 1.36 -4.89
CA LEU A 44 -7.75 2.18 -3.99
C LEU A 44 -8.15 2.04 -2.51
N LEU A 45 -9.44 2.07 -2.22
CA LEU A 45 -9.92 1.99 -0.83
C LEU A 45 -9.68 0.60 -0.22
N GLY A 46 -9.77 -0.46 -1.04
CA GLY A 46 -9.43 -1.82 -0.64
C GLY A 46 -7.96 -1.95 -0.24
N LEU A 47 -7.03 -1.32 -0.96
CA LEU A 47 -5.61 -1.33 -0.59
C LEU A 47 -5.37 -0.69 0.78
N VAL A 48 -6.05 0.43 1.10
CA VAL A 48 -5.95 1.07 2.43
C VAL A 48 -6.58 0.21 3.52
N LYS A 49 -7.72 -0.44 3.22
CA LYS A 49 -8.38 -1.38 4.12
C LYS A 49 -7.49 -2.57 4.47
N HIS A 50 -6.85 -3.16 3.47
CA HIS A 50 -5.87 -4.23 3.63
C HIS A 50 -4.67 -3.79 4.49
N ALA A 51 -4.09 -2.64 4.20
CA ALA A 51 -2.96 -2.11 4.95
C ALA A 51 -3.29 -1.87 6.43
N ALA A 52 -4.53 -1.47 6.77
CA ALA A 52 -4.97 -1.34 8.17
C ALA A 52 -4.88 -2.66 8.92
N GLY A 53 -5.33 -3.75 8.29
CA GLY A 53 -5.23 -5.08 8.86
C GLY A 53 -3.79 -5.56 9.01
N ALA A 54 -2.95 -5.32 7.99
CA ALA A 54 -1.53 -5.69 8.02
C ALA A 54 -0.77 -4.96 9.16
N GLU A 55 -0.99 -3.66 9.35
CA GLU A 55 -0.42 -2.89 10.47
C GLU A 55 -0.80 -3.49 11.83
N ALA A 56 -2.09 -3.73 12.04
CA ALA A 56 -2.61 -4.31 13.28
C ALA A 56 -2.02 -5.71 13.58
N LEU A 57 -1.78 -6.47 12.54
CA LEU A 57 -1.29 -7.83 12.63
C LEU A 57 0.20 -7.90 12.90
N TYR A 58 1.01 -7.22 12.07
CA TYR A 58 2.47 -7.29 12.12
C TYR A 58 3.10 -6.50 13.26
N PHE A 59 2.45 -5.44 13.76
CA PHE A 59 2.95 -4.67 14.91
C PHE A 59 2.11 -4.83 16.16
N GLY A 60 0.85 -5.25 16.04
CA GLY A 60 -0.03 -5.50 17.17
C GLY A 60 0.02 -6.96 17.62
N ALA A 61 -0.75 -7.81 16.98
CA ALA A 61 -0.93 -9.21 17.37
C ALA A 61 0.38 -9.99 17.43
N ALA A 62 1.29 -9.78 16.48
CA ALA A 62 2.59 -10.46 16.43
C ALA A 62 3.44 -10.21 17.67
N PHE A 63 3.34 -9.05 18.30
CA PHE A 63 4.12 -8.70 19.50
C PHE A 63 3.31 -8.76 20.80
N GLY A 64 2.16 -9.46 20.81
CA GLY A 64 1.31 -9.58 22.00
C GLY A 64 0.65 -8.28 22.44
N ARG A 65 0.49 -7.33 21.54
CA ARG A 65 -0.15 -6.03 21.71
C ARG A 65 -1.32 -5.90 20.73
N PRO A 66 -2.37 -6.73 20.82
CA PRO A 66 -3.44 -6.76 19.83
C PRO A 66 -4.09 -5.36 19.70
N PHE A 67 -4.39 -4.99 18.47
CA PHE A 67 -5.14 -3.79 18.18
C PHE A 67 -6.64 -4.07 18.35
N GLU A 68 -7.23 -3.51 19.40
CA GLU A 68 -8.64 -3.70 19.78
C GLU A 68 -9.55 -2.83 18.89
N ALA A 69 -9.78 -3.24 17.66
CA ALA A 69 -10.73 -2.57 16.78
C ALA A 69 -11.70 -3.57 16.15
N THR A 70 -12.98 -3.20 16.10
CA THR A 70 -14.00 -3.94 15.37
C THR A 70 -13.84 -3.73 13.86
N GLY A 71 -13.85 -4.82 13.09
CA GLY A 71 -13.83 -4.76 11.63
C GLY A 71 -12.42 -4.89 11.02
N LEU A 72 -11.50 -5.54 11.71
CA LEU A 72 -10.32 -6.08 11.06
C LEU A 72 -10.74 -7.31 10.25
N TRP A 73 -10.75 -7.16 8.95
CA TRP A 73 -11.21 -8.18 8.00
C TRP A 73 -10.18 -9.29 7.75
N ILE A 74 -9.02 -9.23 8.40
CA ILE A 74 -7.96 -10.25 8.36
C ILE A 74 -8.17 -11.23 9.53
N THR A 75 -9.32 -11.86 9.60
CA THR A 75 -9.61 -12.94 10.55
C THR A 75 -9.84 -14.24 9.80
N GLY A 76 -9.55 -15.38 10.44
CA GLY A 76 -9.71 -16.69 9.82
C GLY A 76 -11.14 -17.03 9.36
N ASP A 77 -12.14 -16.30 9.88
CA ASP A 77 -13.57 -16.47 9.56
C ASP A 77 -14.08 -15.46 8.51
N ALA A 78 -13.23 -14.53 8.02
CA ALA A 78 -13.62 -13.56 7.01
C ALA A 78 -13.74 -14.23 5.63
N GLU A 79 -14.64 -13.70 4.78
CA GLU A 79 -14.68 -14.12 3.38
C GLU A 79 -13.33 -13.84 2.69
N PRO A 80 -12.93 -14.69 1.73
CA PRO A 80 -11.71 -14.44 0.95
C PRO A 80 -11.73 -13.04 0.33
N ASN A 81 -10.65 -12.30 0.51
CA ASN A 81 -10.46 -10.91 0.04
C ASN A 81 -11.41 -9.88 0.68
N ALA A 82 -12.09 -10.17 1.78
CA ALA A 82 -12.94 -9.18 2.48
C ALA A 82 -12.19 -7.92 2.91
N ASP A 83 -10.90 -8.00 3.07
CA ASP A 83 -9.98 -6.91 3.36
C ASP A 83 -9.58 -6.07 2.13
N LEU A 84 -9.80 -6.58 0.90
CA LEU A 84 -9.37 -5.93 -0.34
C LEU A 84 -10.44 -5.10 -1.06
N TRP A 85 -11.62 -4.96 -0.45
CA TRP A 85 -12.69 -4.11 -0.95
C TRP A 85 -13.59 -3.62 0.18
N ALA A 86 -14.31 -2.54 -0.05
CA ALA A 86 -15.21 -1.95 0.93
C ALA A 86 -16.66 -2.11 0.47
N THR A 87 -17.53 -2.57 1.39
CA THR A 87 -18.98 -2.59 1.18
C THR A 87 -19.55 -1.16 1.18
N ALA A 88 -20.79 -0.99 0.73
CA ALA A 88 -21.40 0.34 0.63
C ALA A 88 -21.58 1.05 1.98
N ASP A 89 -21.72 0.29 3.06
CA ASP A 89 -21.88 0.75 4.44
C ASP A 89 -20.55 1.01 5.17
N GLU A 90 -19.43 0.53 4.62
CA GLU A 90 -18.09 0.84 5.12
C GLU A 90 -17.62 2.18 4.55
N THR A 91 -17.78 3.26 5.32
CA THR A 91 -17.44 4.60 4.81
C THR A 91 -15.93 4.77 4.63
N ARG A 92 -15.53 5.66 3.71
CA ARG A 92 -14.12 6.05 3.50
C ARG A 92 -13.49 6.54 4.81
N GLU A 93 -14.21 7.39 5.54
CA GLU A 93 -13.77 7.97 6.82
C GLU A 93 -13.49 6.88 7.84
N ARG A 94 -14.36 5.86 7.92
CA ARG A 94 -14.15 4.72 8.81
C ARG A 94 -12.89 3.94 8.45
N ILE A 95 -12.70 3.61 7.16
CA ILE A 95 -11.54 2.83 6.70
C ILE A 95 -10.24 3.61 6.88
N THR A 96 -10.20 4.87 6.46
CA THR A 96 -9.00 5.71 6.62
C THR A 96 -8.73 6.03 8.10
N GLY A 97 -9.77 6.19 8.91
CA GLY A 97 -9.67 6.37 10.35
C GLY A 97 -9.09 5.14 11.03
N LEU A 98 -9.57 3.94 10.65
CA LEU A 98 -9.04 2.67 11.14
C LEU A 98 -7.57 2.47 10.76
N TYR A 99 -7.20 2.79 9.52
CA TYR A 99 -5.81 2.71 9.08
C TYR A 99 -4.90 3.64 9.90
N ARG A 100 -5.29 4.90 10.08
CA ARG A 100 -4.51 5.83 10.91
C ARG A 100 -4.38 5.37 12.36
N ALA A 101 -5.44 4.81 12.92
CA ALA A 101 -5.40 4.26 14.28
C ALA A 101 -4.51 3.03 14.39
N ALA A 102 -4.53 2.13 13.40
CA ALA A 102 -3.63 0.98 13.33
C ALA A 102 -2.17 1.41 13.20
N CYS A 103 -1.86 2.41 12.36
CA CYS A 103 -0.52 2.99 12.25
C CYS A 103 -0.05 3.60 13.57
N ALA A 104 -0.90 4.37 14.27
CA ALA A 104 -0.55 4.96 15.56
C ALA A 104 -0.26 3.87 16.61
N HIS A 105 -1.06 2.80 16.66
CA HIS A 105 -0.83 1.66 17.54
C HIS A 105 0.47 0.93 17.19
N ALA A 106 0.77 0.75 15.89
CA ALA A 106 2.04 0.20 15.40
C ALA A 106 3.23 1.05 15.87
N ASP A 107 3.13 2.39 15.78
CA ASP A 107 4.18 3.31 16.22
C ASP A 107 4.43 3.23 17.73
N GLU A 108 3.39 3.04 18.54
CA GLU A 108 3.53 2.78 19.98
C GLU A 108 4.31 1.48 20.22
N THR A 109 4.00 0.41 19.49
CA THR A 109 4.72 -0.86 19.59
C THR A 109 6.18 -0.72 19.15
N ILE A 110 6.41 -0.08 18.00
CA ILE A 110 7.76 0.20 17.49
C ILE A 110 8.54 1.06 18.50
N GLY A 111 7.90 2.09 19.09
CA GLY A 111 8.51 2.94 20.12
C GLY A 111 8.94 2.17 21.36
N ALA A 112 8.11 1.23 21.82
CA ALA A 112 8.31 0.49 23.07
C ALA A 112 9.34 -0.64 22.98
N LEU A 113 9.59 -1.21 21.78
CA LEU A 113 10.39 -2.44 21.61
C LEU A 113 11.73 -2.16 20.92
N GLY A 114 12.76 -2.97 21.22
CA GLY A 114 14.02 -3.00 20.47
C GLY A 114 13.87 -3.70 19.12
N LEU A 115 14.76 -3.42 18.16
CA LEU A 115 14.75 -4.07 16.83
C LEU A 115 14.90 -5.60 16.91
N ASP A 116 15.50 -6.10 17.95
CA ASP A 116 15.73 -7.52 18.24
C ASP A 116 14.57 -8.19 19.01
N ALA A 117 13.55 -7.42 19.41
CA ALA A 117 12.37 -7.97 20.08
C ALA A 117 11.71 -9.04 19.20
N VAL A 118 11.39 -10.19 19.78
CA VAL A 118 10.80 -11.33 19.07
C VAL A 118 9.29 -11.30 19.19
N GLY A 119 8.62 -11.38 18.04
CA GLY A 119 7.18 -11.57 17.89
C GLY A 119 6.85 -12.90 17.23
N ARG A 120 5.55 -13.22 17.13
CA ARG A 120 5.07 -14.45 16.51
C ARG A 120 3.98 -14.14 15.46
N VAL A 121 4.15 -14.72 14.28
CA VAL A 121 3.16 -14.62 13.18
C VAL A 121 2.63 -16.02 12.88
N PRO A 122 1.30 -16.21 12.75
CA PRO A 122 0.70 -17.53 12.53
C PRO A 122 0.77 -18.03 11.08
N TRP A 123 1.52 -17.34 10.21
CA TRP A 123 1.67 -17.70 8.79
C TRP A 123 3.13 -17.60 8.37
N GLY A 124 3.48 -18.39 7.35
CA GLY A 124 4.81 -18.45 6.79
C GLY A 124 5.64 -19.66 7.29
N ALA A 125 6.86 -19.76 6.80
CA ALA A 125 7.77 -20.85 7.13
C ALA A 125 8.49 -20.68 8.50
N ARG A 126 8.31 -19.52 9.12
CA ARG A 126 8.90 -19.17 10.43
C ARG A 126 7.82 -18.58 11.32
N ASP A 127 7.64 -19.17 12.49
CA ASP A 127 6.68 -18.68 13.49
C ASP A 127 7.19 -17.44 14.24
N GLU A 128 8.50 -17.24 14.28
CA GLU A 128 9.14 -16.15 15.00
C GLU A 128 9.75 -15.12 14.03
N VAL A 129 9.49 -13.85 14.32
CA VAL A 129 10.00 -12.69 13.59
C VAL A 129 10.57 -11.67 14.57
N THR A 130 11.57 -10.90 14.16
CA THR A 130 12.03 -9.75 14.94
C THR A 130 11.27 -8.50 14.55
N LEU A 131 11.26 -7.47 15.41
CA LEU A 131 10.72 -6.16 15.07
C LEU A 131 11.40 -5.57 13.81
N HIS A 132 12.73 -5.78 13.69
CA HIS A 132 13.47 -5.41 12.48
C HIS A 132 12.88 -6.07 11.22
N HIS A 133 12.63 -7.38 11.28
CA HIS A 133 12.03 -8.11 10.16
C HIS A 133 10.62 -7.56 9.82
N SER A 134 9.79 -7.33 10.83
CA SER A 134 8.45 -6.78 10.64
C SER A 134 8.48 -5.38 10.01
N LEU A 135 9.41 -4.51 10.43
CA LEU A 135 9.59 -3.19 9.82
C LEU A 135 9.99 -3.29 8.35
N VAL A 136 11.00 -4.11 8.02
CA VAL A 136 11.43 -4.32 6.62
C VAL A 136 10.30 -4.91 5.78
N HIS A 137 9.57 -5.88 6.33
CA HIS A 137 8.43 -6.50 5.64
C HIS A 137 7.33 -5.47 5.37
N MET A 138 6.93 -4.70 6.37
CA MET A 138 5.84 -3.74 6.24
C MET A 138 6.18 -2.54 5.36
N ILE A 139 7.44 -2.11 5.32
CA ILE A 139 7.90 -1.14 4.32
C ILE A 139 7.70 -1.71 2.91
N ALA A 140 8.22 -2.91 2.65
CA ALA A 140 8.12 -3.56 1.34
C ALA A 140 6.65 -3.81 0.92
N GLU A 141 5.80 -4.22 1.86
CA GLU A 141 4.38 -4.49 1.64
C GLU A 141 3.60 -3.21 1.35
N THR A 142 3.80 -2.17 2.17
CA THR A 142 3.11 -0.88 1.99
C THR A 142 3.57 -0.18 0.70
N ASP A 143 4.87 -0.19 0.39
CA ASP A 143 5.40 0.35 -0.87
C ASP A 143 4.90 -0.42 -2.09
N ARG A 144 4.78 -1.74 -2.00
CA ARG A 144 4.18 -2.55 -3.06
C ARG A 144 2.74 -2.11 -3.33
N HIS A 145 1.94 -1.91 -2.29
CA HIS A 145 0.56 -1.45 -2.43
C HIS A 145 0.46 0.00 -2.86
N ALA A 146 1.38 0.87 -2.44
CA ALA A 146 1.50 2.23 -2.95
C ALA A 146 1.80 2.24 -4.46
N GLY A 147 2.70 1.37 -4.94
CA GLY A 147 2.97 1.20 -6.37
C GLY A 147 1.77 0.67 -7.17
N HIS A 148 0.96 -0.24 -6.59
CA HIS A 148 -0.33 -0.62 -7.19
C HIS A 148 -1.28 0.58 -7.27
N ALA A 149 -1.38 1.36 -6.20
CA ALA A 149 -2.22 2.53 -6.14
C ALA A 149 -1.76 3.64 -7.11
N ASP A 150 -0.45 3.76 -7.38
CA ASP A 150 0.08 4.65 -8.42
C ASP A 150 -0.54 4.38 -9.79
N VAL A 151 -0.48 3.12 -10.22
CA VAL A 151 -1.03 2.71 -11.53
C VAL A 151 -2.55 2.88 -11.57
N LEU A 152 -3.25 2.51 -10.50
CA LEU A 152 -4.70 2.70 -10.41
C LEU A 152 -5.08 4.18 -10.48
N ARG A 153 -4.35 5.04 -9.77
CA ARG A 153 -4.60 6.47 -9.73
C ARG A 153 -4.40 7.11 -11.11
N GLU A 154 -3.31 6.76 -11.80
CA GLU A 154 -3.06 7.23 -13.16
C GLU A 154 -4.17 6.79 -14.14
N LEU A 155 -4.68 5.55 -14.01
CA LEU A 155 -5.79 5.03 -14.81
C LEU A 155 -7.14 5.72 -14.50
N ILE A 156 -7.32 6.22 -13.28
CA ILE A 156 -8.57 6.86 -12.85
C ILE A 156 -8.65 8.30 -13.32
N ASP A 157 -7.64 9.12 -13.04
CA ASP A 157 -7.67 10.57 -13.29
C ASP A 157 -6.38 11.15 -13.89
N GLY A 158 -5.40 10.32 -14.19
CA GLY A 158 -4.12 10.74 -14.76
C GLY A 158 -3.12 11.30 -13.75
N THR A 159 -3.45 11.32 -12.45
CA THR A 159 -2.55 11.83 -11.41
C THR A 159 -1.41 10.84 -11.15
N THR A 160 -0.18 11.34 -11.15
CA THR A 160 1.05 10.58 -10.87
C THR A 160 1.84 11.21 -9.73
N GLY A 161 2.85 10.49 -9.23
CA GLY A 161 3.73 10.98 -8.17
C GLY A 161 3.36 10.51 -6.77
N LEU A 162 4.19 10.86 -5.79
CA LEU A 162 4.08 10.39 -4.41
C LEU A 162 3.20 11.30 -3.53
N ARG A 163 3.08 12.57 -3.89
CA ARG A 163 2.28 13.60 -3.20
C ARG A 163 2.16 14.83 -4.09
N THR A 164 1.28 15.75 -3.74
CA THR A 164 1.14 17.03 -4.45
C THR A 164 2.50 17.75 -4.55
N GLY A 165 2.89 18.12 -5.76
CA GLY A 165 4.17 18.79 -6.04
C GLY A 165 5.40 17.87 -6.03
N SER A 166 5.21 16.56 -6.02
CA SER A 166 6.26 15.55 -6.15
C SER A 166 5.92 14.56 -7.27
N GLU A 167 5.63 15.12 -8.45
CA GLU A 167 5.41 14.33 -9.66
C GLU A 167 6.76 13.76 -10.13
N SER A 168 6.81 12.45 -10.31
CA SER A 168 8.02 11.74 -10.79
C SER A 168 8.21 11.87 -12.30
N LEU A 169 7.21 12.42 -13.01
CA LEU A 169 7.20 12.55 -14.46
C LEU A 169 7.51 13.98 -14.90
N PRO A 170 8.13 14.15 -16.07
CA PRO A 170 8.43 15.48 -16.60
C PRO A 170 7.14 16.22 -16.96
N GLU A 171 7.09 17.51 -16.64
CA GLU A 171 6.01 18.41 -17.06
C GLU A 171 5.95 18.47 -18.60
N ARG A 172 4.92 17.90 -19.21
CA ARG A 172 4.67 17.87 -20.65
C ARG A 172 3.18 17.96 -20.93
N ASP A 173 2.83 18.49 -22.09
CA ASP A 173 1.44 18.57 -22.52
C ASP A 173 0.85 17.22 -22.96
N ALA A 174 -0.46 17.19 -23.09
CA ALA A 174 -1.18 15.98 -23.48
C ALA A 174 -0.79 15.47 -24.89
N ALA A 175 -0.34 16.36 -25.79
CA ALA A 175 0.10 15.96 -27.13
C ALA A 175 1.43 15.20 -27.06
N TRP A 176 2.34 15.69 -26.23
CA TRP A 176 3.62 14.99 -25.99
C TRP A 176 3.39 13.61 -25.38
N TRP A 177 2.50 13.50 -24.36
CA TRP A 177 2.20 12.21 -23.72
C TRP A 177 1.56 11.22 -24.68
N ARG A 178 0.65 11.66 -25.54
CA ARG A 178 0.08 10.80 -26.61
C ARG A 178 1.16 10.30 -27.57
N ALA A 179 2.06 11.18 -28.02
CA ALA A 179 3.15 10.81 -28.91
C ALA A 179 4.16 9.87 -28.23
N HIS A 180 4.47 10.10 -26.95
CA HIS A 180 5.33 9.23 -26.15
C HIS A 180 4.73 7.82 -26.04
N ARG A 181 3.45 7.72 -25.64
CA ARG A 181 2.73 6.45 -25.55
C ARG A 181 2.70 5.71 -26.89
N ALA A 182 2.48 6.40 -27.99
CA ALA A 182 2.49 5.80 -29.32
C ALA A 182 3.89 5.23 -29.69
N ARG A 183 4.98 5.89 -29.29
CA ARG A 183 6.34 5.37 -29.48
C ARG A 183 6.60 4.10 -28.67
N VAL A 184 6.15 4.08 -27.40
CA VAL A 184 6.26 2.89 -26.53
C VAL A 184 5.48 1.72 -27.11
N GLU A 185 4.24 1.97 -27.56
CA GLU A 185 3.41 0.96 -28.22
C GLU A 185 4.05 0.42 -29.50
N HIS A 186 4.59 1.32 -30.34
CA HIS A 186 5.29 0.92 -31.55
C HIS A 186 6.49 0.02 -31.26
N ALA A 187 7.33 0.39 -30.29
CA ALA A 187 8.47 -0.42 -29.88
C ALA A 187 8.05 -1.81 -29.37
N ALA A 188 6.96 -1.88 -28.58
CA ALA A 188 6.44 -3.17 -28.12
C ALA A 188 5.97 -4.07 -29.28
N ARG A 189 5.25 -3.50 -30.25
CA ARG A 189 4.83 -4.25 -31.44
C ARG A 189 5.98 -4.72 -32.30
N GLU A 190 7.01 -3.89 -32.51
CA GLU A 190 8.19 -4.31 -33.25
C GLU A 190 8.92 -5.47 -32.54
N ALA A 191 9.10 -5.37 -31.22
CA ALA A 191 9.69 -6.46 -30.44
C ALA A 191 8.85 -7.76 -30.54
N GLY A 192 7.52 -7.65 -30.42
CA GLY A 192 6.62 -8.80 -30.55
C GLY A 192 6.63 -9.45 -31.94
N ARG A 193 6.86 -8.67 -33.00
CA ARG A 193 7.06 -9.26 -34.35
C ARG A 193 8.36 -10.02 -34.50
N LEU A 194 9.43 -9.55 -33.85
CA LEU A 194 10.74 -10.19 -33.92
C LEU A 194 10.78 -11.56 -33.23
N ASP A 195 9.99 -11.74 -32.18
CA ASP A 195 9.90 -13.00 -31.43
C ASP A 195 8.67 -13.86 -31.78
N GLY A 196 7.79 -13.37 -32.68
CA GLY A 196 6.58 -14.07 -33.12
C GLY A 196 5.42 -14.04 -32.11
N SER A 197 5.48 -13.19 -31.09
CA SER A 197 4.46 -13.04 -30.03
C SER A 197 3.52 -11.84 -30.24
N ALA A 198 3.65 -11.08 -31.33
CA ALA A 198 2.78 -9.96 -31.63
C ALA A 198 1.34 -10.43 -31.87
N PRO A 199 0.30 -9.72 -31.33
CA PRO A 199 -1.09 -10.00 -31.64
C PRO A 199 -1.46 -9.66 -33.06
#